data_e1f14e3363460522150f0c7461ec20e0
#
_entry.id   e1f14e3363460522150f0c7461ec20e0
#
_cell.length_a   1.000
_cell.length_b   1.000
_cell.length_c   1.000
_cell.angle_alpha   90.00
_cell.angle_beta   90.00
_cell.angle_gamma   90.00
#
_symmetry.space_group_name_H-M   'P 1'
#
loop_
_entity.id
_entity.type
_entity.pdbx_description
1 polymer ?
#
loop_
_entity_poly.entity_id
_entity_poly.type
_entity_poly.pdbx_seq_one_letter_code
_entity_poly.pdbx_strand_id
1 'polypeptide(L)'
;MSKTLIVVVAVFFMASTTQEIIWLDENLKQTTQAKAKYYKVGGKLDGDITYYYKNRNIFRKMKFENGEPVGNFYEYYDTGELREFGQFVNGSREGNWKVFYKTGKIKQKGKYSKGEKVGIWKTYYKNEY
;
A
#
# COMPACT_ATOMS: atom_id res chain seq x y z
N MET A 1 -10.51 33.09 -57.22
CA MET A 1 -11.00 32.71 -55.88
C MET A 1 -9.92 31.93 -55.18
N SER A 2 -9.26 32.52 -54.21
CA SER A 2 -8.27 31.85 -53.37
C SER A 2 -8.98 31.05 -52.29
N LYS A 3 -8.86 29.73 -52.34
CA LYS A 3 -9.31 28.88 -51.22
C LYS A 3 -8.24 28.97 -50.12
N THR A 4 -8.57 29.62 -49.04
CA THR A 4 -7.70 29.65 -47.87
C THR A 4 -7.78 28.27 -47.19
N LEU A 5 -6.70 27.51 -47.28
CA LEU A 5 -6.58 26.25 -46.53
C LEU A 5 -6.32 26.59 -45.04
N ILE A 6 -7.34 26.43 -44.21
CA ILE A 6 -7.18 26.54 -42.77
C ILE A 6 -6.56 25.23 -42.27
N VAL A 7 -5.25 25.24 -42.06
CA VAL A 7 -4.58 24.13 -41.37
C VAL A 7 -4.87 24.27 -39.89
N VAL A 8 -5.81 23.48 -39.40
CA VAL A 8 -6.05 23.35 -37.97
C VAL A 8 -4.92 22.47 -37.41
N VAL A 9 -3.90 23.10 -36.84
CA VAL A 9 -2.89 22.39 -36.07
C VAL A 9 -3.56 22.02 -34.75
N ALA A 10 -4.00 20.77 -34.62
CA ALA A 10 -4.42 20.23 -33.33
C ALA A 10 -3.17 20.12 -32.46
N VAL A 11 -2.98 21.09 -31.57
CA VAL A 11 -1.97 20.98 -30.51
C VAL A 11 -2.50 20.00 -29.50
N PHE A 12 -2.04 18.75 -29.58
CA PHE A 12 -2.24 17.82 -28.50
C PHE A 12 -1.38 18.26 -27.31
N PHE A 13 -2.00 18.98 -26.37
CA PHE A 13 -1.43 19.05 -25.02
C PHE A 13 -1.52 17.66 -24.43
N MET A 14 -0.43 16.89 -24.48
CA MET A 14 -0.25 15.82 -23.54
C MET A 14 -0.11 16.50 -22.18
N ALA A 15 -1.23 16.61 -21.46
CA ALA A 15 -1.19 16.88 -20.04
C ALA A 15 -0.41 15.73 -19.42
N SER A 16 0.89 15.94 -19.17
CA SER A 16 1.62 15.07 -18.25
C SER A 16 0.95 15.28 -16.90
N THR A 17 0.08 14.32 -16.52
CA THR A 17 -0.41 14.25 -15.17
C THR A 17 0.78 13.91 -14.28
N THR A 18 1.41 14.96 -13.74
CA THR A 18 2.37 14.78 -12.66
C THR A 18 1.58 14.19 -11.49
N GLN A 19 1.81 12.92 -11.21
CA GLN A 19 1.21 12.28 -10.05
C GLN A 19 1.77 12.93 -8.80
N GLU A 20 0.88 13.47 -7.96
CA GLU A 20 1.26 14.11 -6.72
C GLU A 20 1.79 13.09 -5.71
N ILE A 21 2.93 13.41 -5.09
CA ILE A 21 3.46 12.63 -3.97
C ILE A 21 2.82 13.12 -2.69
N ILE A 22 2.15 12.23 -1.98
CA ILE A 22 1.55 12.48 -0.68
C ILE A 22 2.46 11.92 0.40
N TRP A 23 3.06 12.80 1.20
CA TRP A 23 3.93 12.45 2.30
C TRP A 23 3.12 12.06 3.54
N LEU A 24 3.49 10.98 4.19
CA LEU A 24 2.72 10.35 5.27
C LEU A 24 3.61 10.10 6.50
N ASP A 25 3.05 10.37 7.68
CA ASP A 25 3.70 10.04 8.96
C ASP A 25 3.56 8.54 9.30
N GLU A 26 3.98 8.17 10.50
CA GLU A 26 3.91 6.78 11.00
C GLU A 26 2.48 6.23 11.10
N ASN A 27 1.48 7.10 11.21
CA ASN A 27 0.06 6.75 11.26
C ASN A 27 -0.63 6.85 9.88
N LEU A 28 0.15 7.00 8.82
CA LEU A 28 -0.32 7.21 7.44
C LEU A 28 -1.17 8.48 7.28
N LYS A 29 -0.97 9.46 8.12
CA LYS A 29 -1.57 10.79 8.00
C LYS A 29 -0.68 11.70 7.20
N GLN A 30 -1.28 12.57 6.39
CA GLN A 30 -0.54 13.53 5.57
C GLN A 30 0.31 14.45 6.44
N THR A 31 1.56 14.64 6.02
CA THR A 31 2.55 15.46 6.71
C THR A 31 3.50 16.12 5.69
N THR A 32 4.52 16.82 6.19
CA THR A 32 5.56 17.38 5.33
C THR A 32 6.61 16.32 4.96
N GLN A 33 7.33 16.53 3.87
CA GLN A 33 8.41 15.64 3.45
C GLN A 33 9.45 15.42 4.56
N ALA A 34 9.80 16.46 5.30
CA ALA A 34 10.79 16.38 6.37
C ALA A 34 10.38 15.46 7.53
N LYS A 35 9.08 15.40 7.83
CA LYS A 35 8.51 14.58 8.93
C LYS A 35 7.99 13.23 8.47
N ALA A 36 7.94 12.98 7.16
CA ALA A 36 7.37 11.77 6.62
C ALA A 36 8.22 10.52 6.92
N LYS A 37 7.55 9.42 7.14
CA LYS A 37 8.14 8.07 7.13
C LYS A 37 7.84 7.31 5.86
N TYR A 38 6.68 7.59 5.25
CA TYR A 38 6.17 6.92 4.07
C TYR A 38 5.68 7.94 3.05
N TYR A 39 5.41 7.46 1.85
CA TYR A 39 4.69 8.24 0.85
C TYR A 39 3.83 7.32 -0.03
N LYS A 40 2.87 7.92 -0.70
CA LYS A 40 2.11 7.30 -1.78
C LYS A 40 2.03 8.27 -2.96
N VAL A 41 1.69 7.73 -4.11
CA VAL A 41 1.51 8.51 -5.33
C VAL A 41 0.02 8.59 -5.64
N GLY A 42 -0.49 9.80 -5.80
CA GLY A 42 -1.91 10.07 -6.02
C GLY A 42 -2.74 10.18 -4.74
N GLY A 43 -3.80 11.00 -4.79
CA GLY A 43 -4.62 11.39 -3.63
C GLY A 43 -5.82 10.49 -3.35
N LYS A 44 -6.23 9.61 -4.25
CA LYS A 44 -7.43 8.79 -4.07
C LYS A 44 -7.17 7.56 -3.23
N LEU A 45 -8.07 7.27 -2.29
CA LEU A 45 -8.16 6.02 -1.55
C LEU A 45 -9.21 5.12 -2.23
N ASP A 46 -8.88 4.65 -3.45
CA ASP A 46 -9.72 3.79 -4.25
C ASP A 46 -8.87 2.87 -5.13
N GLY A 47 -9.26 1.61 -5.25
CA GLY A 47 -8.51 0.60 -5.99
C GLY A 47 -7.22 0.18 -5.29
N ASP A 48 -6.24 -0.25 -6.07
CA ASP A 48 -4.94 -0.70 -5.58
C ASP A 48 -4.07 0.49 -5.19
N ILE A 49 -3.61 0.49 -3.93
CA ILE A 49 -2.74 1.53 -3.40
C ILE A 49 -1.44 0.91 -2.90
N THR A 50 -0.33 1.48 -3.32
CA THR A 50 0.99 1.13 -2.84
C THR A 50 1.56 2.27 -2.01
N TYR A 51 1.98 1.94 -0.79
CA TYR A 51 2.73 2.83 0.09
C TYR A 51 4.21 2.49 0.02
N TYR A 52 5.06 3.49 0.11
CA TYR A 52 6.51 3.35 -0.01
C TYR A 52 7.21 3.90 1.23
N TYR A 53 8.33 3.27 1.58
CA TYR A 53 9.32 3.87 2.47
C TYR A 53 10.03 5.03 1.76
N LYS A 54 10.66 5.92 2.49
CA LYS A 54 11.44 7.04 1.90
C LYS A 54 12.61 6.56 1.03
N ASN A 55 13.13 5.35 1.25
CA ASN A 55 14.15 4.73 0.40
C ASN A 55 13.61 4.17 -0.92
N ARG A 56 12.31 4.37 -1.22
CA ARG A 56 11.56 3.91 -2.40
C ARG A 56 11.19 2.42 -2.40
N ASN A 57 11.57 1.65 -1.39
CA ASN A 57 11.08 0.29 -1.25
C ASN A 57 9.61 0.28 -0.85
N ILE A 58 8.88 -0.75 -1.28
CA ILE A 58 7.45 -0.87 -0.96
C ILE A 58 7.29 -1.12 0.54
N PHE A 59 6.39 -0.36 1.17
CA PHE A 59 5.96 -0.57 2.54
C PHE A 59 4.72 -1.43 2.62
N ARG A 60 3.64 -1.06 1.91
CA ARG A 60 2.37 -1.82 1.88
C ARG A 60 1.77 -1.84 0.49
N LYS A 61 1.08 -2.94 0.20
CA LYS A 61 0.13 -3.05 -0.92
C LYS A 61 -1.23 -3.38 -0.35
N MET A 62 -2.21 -2.56 -0.70
CA MET A 62 -3.60 -2.70 -0.25
C MET A 62 -4.56 -2.35 -1.37
N LYS A 63 -5.78 -2.86 -1.27
CA LYS A 63 -6.89 -2.44 -2.13
C LYS A 63 -7.97 -1.77 -1.27
N PHE A 64 -8.52 -0.67 -1.79
CA PHE A 64 -9.62 0.05 -1.15
C PHE A 64 -10.84 0.10 -2.06
N GLU A 65 -12.00 -0.09 -1.47
CA GLU A 65 -13.31 0.13 -2.10
C GLU A 65 -14.17 0.97 -1.16
N ASN A 66 -14.74 2.06 -1.69
CA ASN A 66 -15.56 3.00 -0.89
C ASN A 66 -14.86 3.47 0.40
N GLY A 67 -13.54 3.71 0.33
CA GLY A 67 -12.74 4.17 1.47
C GLY A 67 -12.35 3.09 2.48
N GLU A 68 -12.77 1.84 2.28
CA GLU A 68 -12.46 0.73 3.18
C GLU A 68 -11.46 -0.26 2.56
N PRO A 69 -10.52 -0.82 3.35
CA PRO A 69 -9.62 -1.83 2.85
C PRO A 69 -10.37 -3.14 2.55
N VAL A 70 -10.07 -3.77 1.40
CA VAL A 70 -10.62 -5.06 0.96
C VAL A 70 -9.53 -5.90 0.30
N GLY A 71 -9.70 -7.21 0.31
CA GLY A 71 -8.81 -8.14 -0.37
C GLY A 71 -7.45 -8.29 0.29
N ASN A 72 -6.46 -8.68 -0.48
CA ASN A 72 -5.13 -9.01 0.02
C ASN A 72 -4.40 -7.81 0.59
N PHE A 73 -3.73 -8.03 1.72
CA PHE A 73 -2.87 -7.08 2.39
C PHE A 73 -1.44 -7.62 2.42
N TYR A 74 -0.48 -6.80 2.00
CA TYR A 74 0.95 -7.09 2.05
C TYR A 74 1.67 -5.95 2.75
N GLU A 75 2.51 -6.28 3.72
CA GLU A 75 3.43 -5.33 4.33
C GLU A 75 4.85 -5.88 4.24
N TYR A 76 5.80 -4.99 3.97
CA TYR A 76 7.20 -5.35 3.78
C TYR A 76 8.09 -4.61 4.76
N TYR A 77 9.23 -5.20 5.10
CA TYR A 77 10.31 -4.49 5.76
C TYR A 77 10.93 -3.45 4.81
N ASP A 78 11.62 -2.46 5.34
CA ASP A 78 12.30 -1.42 4.56
C ASP A 78 13.41 -1.96 3.64
N THR A 79 13.87 -3.17 3.89
CA THR A 79 14.84 -3.93 3.06
C THR A 79 14.18 -4.80 1.99
N GLY A 80 12.84 -4.88 1.94
CA GLY A 80 12.06 -5.50 0.86
C GLY A 80 11.45 -6.87 1.17
N GLU A 81 11.82 -7.53 2.27
CA GLU A 81 11.25 -8.84 2.63
C GLU A 81 9.81 -8.70 3.11
N LEU A 82 8.97 -9.69 2.80
CA LEU A 82 7.60 -9.75 3.28
C LEU A 82 7.57 -9.82 4.81
N ARG A 83 6.83 -8.91 5.44
CA ARG A 83 6.66 -8.86 6.90
C ARG A 83 5.31 -9.39 7.37
N GLU A 84 4.23 -9.03 6.69
CA GLU A 84 2.88 -9.41 7.08
C GLU A 84 2.01 -9.66 5.85
N PHE A 85 1.16 -10.67 5.93
CA PHE A 85 0.23 -11.03 4.87
C PHE A 85 -1.11 -11.44 5.47
N GLY A 86 -2.19 -11.00 4.86
CA GLY A 86 -3.54 -11.39 5.23
C GLY A 86 -4.58 -10.83 4.27
N GLN A 87 -5.82 -10.78 4.72
CA GLN A 87 -6.96 -10.31 3.93
C GLN A 87 -7.86 -9.39 4.75
N PHE A 88 -8.43 -8.41 4.06
CA PHE A 88 -9.52 -7.58 4.56
C PHE A 88 -10.83 -7.98 3.88
N VAL A 89 -11.89 -8.04 4.66
CA VAL A 89 -13.26 -8.20 4.19
C VAL A 89 -14.11 -7.11 4.86
N ASN A 90 -14.79 -6.31 4.05
CA ASN A 90 -15.63 -5.21 4.54
C ASN A 90 -14.91 -4.28 5.54
N GLY A 91 -13.67 -3.94 5.26
CA GLY A 91 -12.87 -3.02 6.08
C GLY A 91 -12.16 -3.64 7.29
N SER A 92 -12.39 -4.92 7.58
CA SER A 92 -11.82 -5.61 8.75
C SER A 92 -10.91 -6.76 8.36
N ARG A 93 -9.90 -7.03 9.20
CA ARG A 93 -9.06 -8.22 9.05
C ARG A 93 -9.90 -9.48 9.16
N GLU A 94 -9.69 -10.43 8.24
CA GLU A 94 -10.45 -11.68 8.18
C GLU A 94 -9.55 -12.84 7.76
N GLY A 95 -9.83 -14.03 8.30
CA GLY A 95 -9.14 -15.27 7.92
C GLY A 95 -7.71 -15.36 8.41
N ASN A 96 -6.90 -16.11 7.67
CA ASN A 96 -5.52 -16.41 8.06
C ASN A 96 -4.60 -15.19 7.89
N TRP A 97 -3.84 -14.89 8.94
CA TRP A 97 -2.83 -13.84 8.97
C TRP A 97 -1.49 -14.40 9.40
N LYS A 98 -0.43 -13.95 8.76
CA LYS A 98 0.95 -14.37 9.04
C LYS A 98 1.86 -13.18 9.15
N VAL A 99 2.76 -13.22 10.13
CA VAL A 99 3.87 -12.28 10.29
C VAL A 99 5.17 -13.05 10.17
N PHE A 100 6.13 -12.48 9.45
CA PHE A 100 7.41 -13.12 9.15
C PHE A 100 8.58 -12.33 9.75
N TYR A 101 9.63 -13.03 10.11
CA TYR A 101 10.94 -12.42 10.32
C TYR A 101 11.57 -12.03 8.97
N LYS A 102 12.56 -11.16 8.99
CA LYS A 102 13.33 -10.80 7.78
C LYS A 102 13.97 -12.01 7.09
N THR A 103 14.23 -13.08 7.83
CA THR A 103 14.74 -14.36 7.30
C THR A 103 13.73 -15.13 6.45
N GLY A 104 12.47 -14.71 6.43
CA GLY A 104 11.38 -15.44 5.78
C GLY A 104 10.69 -16.48 6.65
N LYS A 105 11.20 -16.76 7.84
CA LYS A 105 10.56 -17.68 8.80
C LYS A 105 9.33 -17.03 9.42
N ILE A 106 8.32 -17.84 9.71
CA ILE A 106 7.10 -17.37 10.36
C ILE A 106 7.43 -16.91 11.80
N LYS A 107 7.05 -15.70 12.13
CA LYS A 107 7.12 -15.14 13.48
C LYS A 107 5.84 -15.39 14.25
N GLN A 108 4.69 -15.19 13.62
CA GLN A 108 3.37 -15.33 14.23
C GLN A 108 2.34 -15.70 13.16
N LYS A 109 1.37 -16.53 13.54
CA LYS A 109 0.21 -16.83 12.68
C LYS A 109 -1.04 -17.11 13.49
N GLY A 110 -2.18 -16.80 12.90
CA GLY A 110 -3.48 -17.04 13.49
C GLY A 110 -4.61 -16.60 12.56
N LYS A 111 -5.79 -16.53 13.12
CA LYS A 111 -7.00 -16.10 12.40
C LYS A 111 -7.60 -14.86 13.02
N TYR A 112 -8.14 -13.99 12.14
CA TYR A 112 -9.05 -12.92 12.50
C TYR A 112 -10.48 -13.27 12.09
N SER A 113 -11.44 -12.81 12.84
CA SER A 113 -12.85 -12.77 12.48
C SER A 113 -13.38 -11.39 12.82
N LYS A 114 -13.91 -10.68 11.82
CA LYS A 114 -14.45 -9.31 11.96
C LYS A 114 -13.49 -8.34 12.68
N GLY A 115 -12.20 -8.43 12.38
CA GLY A 115 -11.17 -7.56 12.92
C GLY A 115 -10.58 -8.00 14.27
N GLU A 116 -11.07 -9.06 14.88
CA GLU A 116 -10.60 -9.57 16.16
C GLU A 116 -9.84 -10.89 16.01
N LYS A 117 -8.79 -11.07 16.80
CA LYS A 117 -8.07 -12.35 16.86
C LYS A 117 -8.98 -13.42 17.45
N VAL A 118 -9.08 -14.58 16.77
CA VAL A 118 -9.86 -15.72 17.22
C VAL A 118 -9.02 -17.00 17.20
N GLY A 119 -9.43 -17.97 18.01
CA GLY A 119 -8.75 -19.26 18.10
C GLY A 119 -7.34 -19.16 18.66
N ILE A 120 -6.51 -20.11 18.31
CA ILE A 120 -5.13 -20.21 18.80
C ILE A 120 -4.19 -19.42 17.88
N TRP A 121 -3.48 -18.45 18.46
CA TRP A 121 -2.39 -17.75 17.82
C TRP A 121 -1.07 -18.38 18.21
N LYS A 122 -0.22 -18.68 17.23
CA LYS A 122 1.08 -19.28 17.42
C LYS A 122 2.18 -18.25 17.20
N THR A 123 3.09 -18.14 18.19
CA THR A 123 4.28 -17.32 18.09
C THR A 123 5.51 -18.22 18.08
N TYR A 124 6.39 -17.99 17.11
CA TYR A 124 7.63 -18.72 16.95
C TYR A 124 8.79 -17.80 17.31
N TYR A 125 9.60 -18.21 18.27
CA TYR A 125 10.75 -17.44 18.67
C TYR A 125 11.93 -17.74 17.74
N LYS A 126 12.81 -16.77 17.54
CA LYS A 126 14.06 -17.01 16.85
C LYS A 126 14.87 -18.05 17.62
N ASN A 127 15.12 -19.20 17.01
CA ASN A 127 16.12 -20.12 17.55
C ASN A 127 17.49 -19.61 17.15
N GLU A 128 18.31 -19.26 18.10
CA GLU A 128 19.71 -18.84 17.93
C GLU A 128 20.66 -20.05 17.77
N TYR A 129 20.16 -21.10 17.18
CA TYR A 129 20.97 -22.31 16.95
C TYR A 129 21.32 -22.44 15.48
#